data_bbfde3a4f4eed6f988fd1c5728192354
#
_entry.id   bbfde3a4f4eed6f988fd1c5728192354
#
_cell.length_a   1.000
_cell.length_b   1.000
_cell.length_c   1.000
_cell.angle_alpha   90.00
_cell.angle_beta   90.00
_cell.angle_gamma   90.00
#
_symmetry.space_group_name_H-M   'P 1'
#
loop_
_entity.id
_entity.type
_entity.pdbx_description
1 polymer ?
#
loop_
_entity_poly.entity_id
_entity_poly.type
_entity_poly.pdbx_seq_one_letter_code
_entity_poly.pdbx_strand_id
1 'polypeptide(L)' 'TVKWFNSEKGYGFISNDNGGDDVFVHFSAIVGDGFKTLEEGQKVTFDTEQDPKNSKKLRAVNVVKL' A
#
# COMPACT_ATOMS: atom_id res chain seq x y z
N THR A 1 -6.81 -3.01 -4.58
CA THR A 1 -6.99 -4.20 -3.74
C THR A 1 -5.66 -4.67 -3.17
N VAL A 2 -5.63 -4.94 -1.88
CA VAL A 2 -4.41 -5.44 -1.22
C VAL A 2 -4.10 -6.85 -1.71
N LYS A 3 -2.90 -7.03 -2.23
CA LYS A 3 -2.44 -8.32 -2.69
C LYS A 3 -1.97 -9.19 -1.51
N TRP A 4 -1.13 -8.63 -0.65
CA TRP A 4 -0.75 -9.22 0.62
C TRP A 4 -0.13 -8.15 1.51
N PHE A 5 -0.13 -8.40 2.81
CA PHE A 5 0.47 -7.49 3.77
C PHE A 5 1.00 -8.30 4.96
N ASN A 6 2.24 -8.01 5.37
CA ASN A 6 2.86 -8.65 6.52
C ASN A 6 2.84 -7.67 7.70
N SER A 7 1.98 -7.93 8.68
CA SER A 7 1.80 -7.02 9.81
C SER A 7 2.99 -7.01 10.76
N GLU A 8 3.79 -8.06 10.78
CA GLU A 8 5.00 -8.09 11.62
C GLU A 8 6.09 -7.20 11.05
N LYS A 9 6.28 -7.25 9.75
CA LYS A 9 7.29 -6.43 9.07
C LYS A 9 6.78 -5.05 8.70
N GLY A 10 5.45 -4.88 8.64
CA GLY A 10 4.83 -3.60 8.38
C GLY A 10 4.82 -3.17 6.93
N TYR A 11 4.84 -4.10 5.98
CA TYR A 11 4.77 -3.76 4.56
C TYR A 11 4.05 -4.83 3.75
N GLY A 12 3.69 -4.45 2.54
CA GLY A 12 3.06 -5.37 1.59
C GLY A 12 2.94 -4.73 0.22
N PHE A 13 2.04 -5.28 -0.58
CA PHE A 13 1.79 -4.79 -1.93
C PHE A 13 0.30 -4.67 -2.20
N ILE A 14 -0.05 -3.67 -2.99
CA ILE A 14 -1.41 -3.41 -3.45
C ILE A 14 -1.43 -3.61 -4.96
N SER A 15 -2.39 -4.38 -5.46
CA SER A 15 -2.62 -4.51 -6.89
C SER A 15 -3.13 -3.19 -7.45
N ASN A 16 -2.58 -2.76 -8.58
CA ASN A 16 -3.06 -1.57 -9.27
C ASN A 16 -4.21 -1.96 -10.19
N ASP A 17 -5.43 -1.64 -9.79
CA ASP A 17 -6.64 -2.00 -10.55
C ASP A 17 -6.75 -1.29 -11.89
N ASN A 18 -5.98 -0.22 -12.09
CA ASN A 18 -5.93 0.49 -13.36
C ASN A 18 -4.91 -0.10 -14.34
N GLY A 19 -4.35 -1.25 -13.99
CA GLY A 19 -3.27 -1.87 -14.74
C GLY A 19 -1.91 -1.35 -14.29
N GLY A 20 -0.87 -2.04 -14.65
CA GLY A 20 0.49 -1.70 -14.25
C GLY A 20 0.99 -2.58 -13.11
N ASP A 21 2.15 -2.22 -12.59
CA ASP A 21 2.83 -3.00 -11.57
C ASP A 21 2.20 -2.85 -10.20
N ASP A 22 2.42 -3.84 -9.34
CA ASP A 22 1.98 -3.76 -7.94
C ASP A 22 2.67 -2.57 -7.25
N VAL A 23 1.96 -1.96 -6.31
CA VAL A 23 2.43 -0.79 -5.59
C VAL A 23 2.84 -1.20 -4.17
N PHE A 24 4.05 -0.83 -3.79
CA PHE A 24 4.56 -1.08 -2.44
C PHE A 24 3.80 -0.22 -1.42
N VAL A 25 3.46 -0.83 -0.27
CA VAL A 25 2.82 -0.11 0.83
C VAL A 25 3.52 -0.43 2.14
N HIS A 26 3.76 0.61 2.95
CA HIS A 26 4.33 0.48 4.28
C HIS A 26 3.28 0.97 5.30
N PHE A 27 3.32 0.41 6.52
CA PHE A 27 2.31 0.75 7.52
C PHE A 27 2.23 2.25 7.81
N SER A 28 3.33 2.96 7.68
CA SER A 28 3.37 4.41 7.89
C SER A 28 2.54 5.19 6.87
N ALA A 29 2.21 4.58 5.74
CA ALA A 29 1.38 5.20 4.70
C ALA A 29 -0.12 5.00 4.95
N ILE A 30 -0.49 4.13 5.87
CA ILE A 30 -1.90 3.86 6.19
C ILE A 30 -2.44 4.97 7.07
N VAL A 31 -3.53 5.59 6.63
CA VAL A 31 -4.19 6.68 7.37
C VAL A 31 -5.19 6.09 8.35
N GLY A 32 -5.22 6.63 9.56
CA GLY A 32 -6.20 6.23 10.57
C GLY A 32 -5.58 6.06 11.94
N ASP A 33 -6.44 5.94 12.94
CA ASP A 33 -6.05 5.69 14.32
C ASP A 33 -6.02 4.19 14.59
N GLY A 34 -5.23 3.78 15.55
CA GLY A 34 -5.18 2.40 15.99
C GLY A 34 -4.23 1.54 15.18
N PHE A 35 -4.59 0.27 15.02
CA PHE A 35 -3.71 -0.72 14.43
C PHE A 35 -3.63 -0.55 12.91
N LYS A 36 -2.45 -0.22 12.42
CA LYS A 36 -2.23 0.04 11.00
C LYS A 36 -1.82 -1.23 10.28
N THR A 37 -2.80 -1.96 9.80
CA THR A 37 -2.56 -3.20 9.06
C THR A 37 -3.58 -3.32 7.93
N LEU A 38 -3.24 -4.13 6.93
CA LEU A 38 -4.11 -4.43 5.81
C LEU A 38 -4.30 -5.95 5.72
N GLU A 39 -5.40 -6.35 5.10
CA GLU A 39 -5.69 -7.76 4.88
C GLU A 39 -5.67 -8.07 3.39
N GLU A 40 -5.28 -9.30 3.06
CA GLU A 40 -5.31 -9.77 1.68
C GLU A 40 -6.72 -9.66 1.11
N GLY A 41 -6.83 -9.08 -0.07
CA GLY A 41 -8.12 -8.87 -0.73
C GLY A 41 -8.89 -7.64 -0.27
N GLN A 42 -8.40 -6.92 0.71
CA GLN A 42 -9.06 -5.72 1.21
C GLN A 42 -9.00 -4.60 0.18
N LYS A 43 -10.10 -3.87 0.03
CA LYS A 43 -10.14 -2.72 -0.87
C LYS A 43 -9.71 -1.47 -0.14
N VAL A 44 -8.87 -0.68 -0.81
CA VAL A 44 -8.32 0.55 -0.25
C VAL A 44 -8.27 1.61 -1.33
N THR A 45 -8.26 2.87 -0.92
CA THR A 45 -7.90 3.98 -1.79
C THR A 45 -6.52 4.47 -1.40
N PHE A 46 -5.76 4.94 -2.36
CA PHE A 46 -4.41 5.41 -2.10
C PHE A 46 -3.93 6.31 -3.23
N ASP A 47 -2.92 7.12 -2.91
CA ASP A 47 -2.17 7.86 -3.90
C ASP A 47 -0.84 7.16 -4.13
N THR A 48 -0.19 7.44 -5.24
CA THR A 48 1.12 6.88 -5.53
C THR A 48 2.15 7.99 -5.63
N GLU A 49 3.38 7.67 -5.21
CA GLU A 49 4.52 8.53 -5.45
C GLU A 49 5.72 7.69 -5.82
N GLN A 50 6.70 8.30 -6.46
CA GLN A 50 7.92 7.60 -6.83
C GLN A 50 8.77 7.36 -5.59
N ASP A 51 9.35 6.15 -5.51
CA ASP A 51 10.30 5.82 -4.47
C ASP A 51 11.54 6.71 -4.64
N PRO A 52 11.94 7.47 -3.61
CA PRO A 52 13.11 8.34 -3.73
C PRO A 52 14.42 7.59 -3.99
N LYS A 53 14.47 6.31 -3.65
CA LYS A 53 15.66 5.49 -3.89
C LYS A 53 15.62 4.79 -5.25
N ASN A 54 14.43 4.63 -5.83
CA ASN A 54 14.27 3.95 -7.11
C ASN A 54 13.09 4.55 -7.85
N SER A 55 13.38 5.45 -8.78
CA SER A 55 12.36 6.18 -9.53
C SER A 55 11.49 5.29 -10.43
N LYS A 56 11.90 4.04 -10.66
CA LYS A 56 11.12 3.09 -11.44
C LYS A 56 10.04 2.39 -10.62
N LYS A 57 10.08 2.52 -9.29
CA LYS A 57 9.11 1.90 -8.40
C LYS A 57 8.19 2.95 -7.81
N LEU A 58 6.93 2.55 -7.64
CA LEU A 58 5.93 3.39 -6.99
C LEU A 58 5.64 2.84 -5.59
N ARG A 59 5.31 3.75 -4.70
CA ARG A 59 4.83 3.38 -3.37
C ARG A 59 3.49 4.05 -3.10
N ALA A 60 2.66 3.39 -2.31
CA ALA A 60 1.37 3.92 -1.91
C ALA A 60 1.53 4.89 -0.75
N VAL A 61 0.78 6.00 -0.80
CA VAL A 61 0.70 6.98 0.29
C VAL A 61 -0.76 7.29 0.52
N ASN A 62 -1.08 7.80 1.70
CA ASN A 62 -2.47 8.14 2.06
C ASN A 62 -3.42 6.97 1.84
N VAL A 63 -3.03 5.78 2.29
CA VAL A 63 -3.83 4.57 2.12
C VAL A 63 -5.00 4.60 3.10
N VAL A 64 -6.21 4.54 2.56
CA VAL A 64 -7.44 4.58 3.36
C VAL A 64 -8.22 3.29 3.08
N LYS A 65 -8.58 2.60 4.15
CA LYS A 65 -9.41 1.39 4.06
C LYS A 65 -10.84 1.75 3.69
N LEU A 66 -11.38 1.04 2.75
CA LEU A 66 -12.79 1.21 2.35
C LEU A 66 -13.73 0.38 3.23
#